data_c235d8052c2eda307579573eb4db63a2
#
_entry.id   c235d8052c2eda307579573eb4db63a2
#
_cell.length_a   1.000
_cell.length_b   1.000
_cell.length_c   1.000
_cell.angle_alpha   90.00
_cell.angle_beta   90.00
_cell.angle_gamma   90.00
#
_symmetry.space_group_name_H-M   'P 1'
#
loop_
_entity.id
_entity.type
_entity.pdbx_description
1 polymer ?
#
loop_
_entity_poly.entity_id
_entity_poly.type
_entity_poly.pdbx_seq_one_letter_code
_entity_poly.pdbx_strand_id
1 'polypeptide(L)'
;MPTPALASLANRLESLHPRTDVRLAPYTTFKIGGPADLYCEPSSADELALAVLAARELEVPYFVLGLGANILIGDRGFRGLVIRNAAHHERWGDDGKLWVESGAVIRDLIAESAHRGWSGLEHFVGIPSTVGGAIWQNLHFLSPAPERERTVFISEVFESCEILSAEGIRRTVGSDYVNFGYDDTVFHHRADIVLAVTFALAPGDPNVMYRVMQENLSWRGARHPWLELNPSAGSIFKKLEGVGAGRLIDQIGMKGFRIGDAQISHIHANIVVNLGHATAREVRELIATAQRRVQESLGHHLEPEISFIGEF
;
A
#
# COMPACT_ATOMS: atom_id res chain seq x y z
N MET A 1 30.34 2.89 -5.87
CA MET A 1 30.39 4.31 -5.45
C MET A 1 29.10 4.96 -5.97
N PRO A 2 28.47 5.88 -5.21
CA PRO A 2 27.29 6.59 -5.69
C PRO A 2 27.63 7.39 -6.95
N THR A 3 26.68 7.48 -7.86
CA THR A 3 26.83 8.35 -9.05
C THR A 3 26.96 9.82 -8.63
N PRO A 4 27.56 10.71 -9.44
CA PRO A 4 27.63 12.13 -9.12
C PRO A 4 26.25 12.75 -8.84
N ALA A 5 25.19 12.32 -9.56
CA ALA A 5 23.83 12.78 -9.34
C ALA A 5 23.30 12.35 -7.94
N LEU A 6 23.54 11.12 -7.52
CA LEU A 6 23.16 10.66 -6.16
C LEU A 6 23.91 11.41 -5.06
N ALA A 7 25.20 11.71 -5.25
CA ALA A 7 25.96 12.51 -4.30
C ALA A 7 25.42 13.95 -4.19
N SER A 8 25.09 14.57 -5.33
CA SER A 8 24.45 15.89 -5.38
C SER A 8 23.07 15.88 -4.72
N LEU A 9 22.28 14.83 -4.95
CA LEU A 9 20.96 14.67 -4.32
C LEU A 9 21.09 14.52 -2.81
N ALA A 10 22.03 13.70 -2.32
CA ALA A 10 22.28 13.53 -0.89
C ALA A 10 22.63 14.86 -0.20
N ASN A 11 23.50 15.68 -0.80
CA ASN A 11 23.83 17.01 -0.30
C ASN A 11 22.60 17.95 -0.28
N ARG A 12 21.77 17.91 -1.34
CA ARG A 12 20.56 18.75 -1.42
C ARG A 12 19.50 18.37 -0.38
N LEU A 13 19.49 17.11 0.02
CA LEU A 13 18.57 16.56 1.04
C LEU A 13 19.23 16.46 2.43
N GLU A 14 20.32 17.17 2.71
CA GLU A 14 21.06 17.09 3.98
C GLU A 14 20.13 17.30 5.21
N SER A 15 19.17 18.22 5.11
CA SER A 15 18.18 18.47 6.16
C SER A 15 17.26 17.28 6.46
N LEU A 16 17.12 16.34 5.54
CA LEU A 16 16.34 15.09 5.69
C LEU A 16 17.21 13.91 6.13
N HIS A 17 18.48 14.14 6.49
CA HIS A 17 19.42 13.13 6.94
C HIS A 17 19.43 11.88 6.05
N PRO A 18 19.73 12.00 4.74
CA PRO A 18 19.68 10.88 3.82
C PRO A 18 20.72 9.83 4.18
N ARG A 19 20.34 8.57 4.07
CA ARG A 19 21.18 7.39 4.34
C ARG A 19 21.44 6.62 3.05
N THR A 20 22.60 6.01 2.93
CA THR A 20 23.00 5.18 1.78
C THR A 20 22.93 3.70 2.11
N ASP A 21 22.73 2.87 1.10
CA ASP A 21 22.74 1.40 1.20
C ASP A 21 21.77 0.85 2.27
N VAL A 22 20.58 1.45 2.34
CA VAL A 22 19.56 1.09 3.34
C VAL A 22 18.77 -0.12 2.88
N ARG A 23 18.84 -1.24 3.61
CA ARG A 23 18.05 -2.43 3.34
C ARG A 23 16.56 -2.15 3.51
N LEU A 24 15.75 -2.44 2.48
CA LEU A 24 14.33 -2.09 2.42
C LEU A 24 13.39 -3.14 3.03
N ALA A 25 13.84 -4.37 3.23
CA ALA A 25 13.03 -5.44 3.83
C ALA A 25 12.32 -5.04 5.14
N PRO A 26 12.93 -4.33 6.11
CA PRO A 26 12.25 -3.91 7.34
C PRO A 26 11.07 -2.97 7.12
N TYR A 27 11.06 -2.25 6.01
CA TYR A 27 10.06 -1.22 5.66
C TYR A 27 8.90 -1.73 4.79
N THR A 28 8.83 -3.06 4.56
CA THR A 28 7.71 -3.70 3.85
C THR A 28 6.99 -4.67 4.76
N THR A 29 5.70 -4.90 4.51
CA THR A 29 4.94 -5.93 5.24
C THR A 29 5.38 -7.34 4.86
N PHE A 30 5.94 -7.52 3.67
CA PHE A 30 6.48 -8.81 3.21
C PHE A 30 7.82 -9.17 3.84
N LYS A 31 8.53 -8.17 4.41
CA LYS A 31 9.89 -8.31 4.97
C LYS A 31 10.91 -8.81 3.93
N ILE A 32 10.69 -8.44 2.66
CA ILE A 32 11.57 -8.71 1.53
C ILE A 32 11.97 -7.39 0.88
N GLY A 33 13.23 -7.27 0.46
CA GLY A 33 13.77 -6.11 -0.24
C GLY A 33 15.26 -5.91 -0.02
N GLY A 34 15.98 -5.72 -1.12
CA GLY A 34 17.39 -5.35 -1.14
C GLY A 34 17.62 -3.89 -0.74
N PRO A 35 18.84 -3.36 -0.93
CA PRO A 35 19.21 -2.02 -0.51
C PRO A 35 18.70 -0.93 -1.46
N ALA A 36 18.38 0.26 -0.93
CA ALA A 36 18.25 1.50 -1.70
C ALA A 36 19.61 2.21 -1.79
N ASP A 37 19.95 2.77 -2.94
CA ASP A 37 21.18 3.57 -3.07
C ASP A 37 21.16 4.77 -2.14
N LEU A 38 20.02 5.48 -2.08
CA LEU A 38 19.75 6.59 -1.19
C LEU A 38 18.37 6.43 -0.56
N TYR A 39 18.21 6.87 0.68
CA TYR A 39 16.98 6.74 1.45
C TYR A 39 16.78 7.95 2.35
N CYS A 40 15.56 8.50 2.43
CA CYS A 40 15.19 9.53 3.39
C CYS A 40 13.76 9.31 3.91
N GLU A 41 13.46 9.94 5.07
CA GLU A 41 12.16 9.85 5.74
C GLU A 41 11.59 11.26 5.99
N PRO A 42 10.97 11.91 4.99
CA PRO A 42 10.30 13.19 5.19
C PRO A 42 9.15 13.04 6.20
N SER A 43 9.08 13.97 7.15
CA SER A 43 8.12 14.03 8.24
C SER A 43 6.95 14.98 8.00
N SER A 44 6.96 15.71 6.87
CA SER A 44 5.92 16.63 6.45
C SER A 44 5.69 16.58 4.94
N ALA A 45 4.52 17.08 4.50
CA ALA A 45 4.19 17.21 3.08
C ALA A 45 5.18 18.14 2.34
N ASP A 46 5.73 19.15 3.03
CA ASP A 46 6.74 20.06 2.48
C ASP A 46 8.06 19.35 2.24
N GLU A 47 8.51 18.55 3.19
CA GLU A 47 9.72 17.74 3.08
C GLU A 47 9.58 16.65 2.02
N LEU A 48 8.39 16.01 1.92
CA LEU A 48 8.09 15.05 0.85
C LEU A 48 8.21 15.70 -0.52
N ALA A 49 7.59 16.88 -0.70
CA ALA A 49 7.66 17.61 -1.96
C ALA A 49 9.08 18.04 -2.28
N LEU A 50 9.86 18.50 -1.28
CA LEU A 50 11.28 18.85 -1.46
C LEU A 50 12.08 17.64 -1.99
N ALA A 51 11.92 16.46 -1.37
CA ALA A 51 12.64 15.26 -1.78
C ALA A 51 12.31 14.84 -3.22
N VAL A 52 11.02 14.87 -3.57
CA VAL A 52 10.54 14.53 -4.92
C VAL A 52 11.06 15.52 -5.96
N LEU A 53 10.96 16.83 -5.70
CA LEU A 53 11.43 17.87 -6.63
C LEU A 53 12.94 17.79 -6.83
N ALA A 54 13.72 17.61 -5.77
CA ALA A 54 15.16 17.46 -5.85
C ALA A 54 15.58 16.22 -6.69
N ALA A 55 14.87 15.10 -6.52
CA ALA A 55 15.13 13.90 -7.32
C ALA A 55 14.78 14.11 -8.80
N ARG A 56 13.65 14.77 -9.10
CA ARG A 56 13.23 15.10 -10.48
C ARG A 56 14.22 16.02 -11.17
N GLU A 57 14.64 17.08 -10.50
CA GLU A 57 15.57 18.09 -11.06
C GLU A 57 16.95 17.49 -11.38
N LEU A 58 17.39 16.53 -10.58
CA LEU A 58 18.67 15.83 -10.79
C LEU A 58 18.52 14.54 -11.62
N GLU A 59 17.32 14.28 -12.16
CA GLU A 59 16.99 13.09 -12.94
C GLU A 59 17.35 11.77 -12.25
N VAL A 60 17.28 11.74 -10.90
CA VAL A 60 17.51 10.54 -10.10
C VAL A 60 16.21 9.77 -9.99
N PRO A 61 16.16 8.46 -10.34
CA PRO A 61 15.00 7.63 -10.10
C PRO A 61 14.60 7.66 -8.62
N TYR A 62 13.31 7.77 -8.34
CA TYR A 62 12.82 7.75 -6.97
C TYR A 62 11.57 6.88 -6.82
N PHE A 63 11.33 6.42 -5.60
CA PHE A 63 10.15 5.68 -5.21
C PHE A 63 9.62 6.20 -3.87
N VAL A 64 8.33 6.58 -3.82
CA VAL A 64 7.67 6.98 -2.57
C VAL A 64 7.08 5.74 -1.91
N LEU A 65 7.61 5.40 -0.74
CA LEU A 65 7.24 4.21 0.03
C LEU A 65 6.34 4.60 1.21
N GLY A 66 5.13 4.01 1.28
CA GLY A 66 4.29 4.02 2.47
C GLY A 66 4.64 2.86 3.42
N LEU A 67 3.67 2.03 3.76
CA LEU A 67 3.91 0.82 4.58
C LEU A 67 4.49 -0.37 3.79
N GLY A 68 4.61 -0.26 2.47
CA GLY A 68 5.10 -1.35 1.64
C GLY A 68 4.22 -2.59 1.68
N ALA A 69 2.88 -2.39 1.72
CA ALA A 69 1.92 -3.46 1.98
C ALA A 69 1.42 -4.17 0.71
N ASN A 70 1.58 -3.55 -0.47
CA ASN A 70 1.14 -4.11 -1.76
C ASN A 70 2.28 -4.14 -2.79
N ILE A 71 3.51 -4.41 -2.33
CA ILE A 71 4.70 -4.40 -3.17
C ILE A 71 5.64 -5.56 -2.87
N LEU A 72 6.41 -5.96 -3.86
CA LEU A 72 7.59 -6.81 -3.73
C LEU A 72 8.81 -6.03 -4.21
N ILE A 73 9.78 -5.80 -3.33
CA ILE A 73 11.04 -5.14 -3.69
C ILE A 73 12.07 -6.19 -4.04
N GLY A 74 12.75 -6.02 -5.16
CA GLY A 74 13.76 -6.94 -5.67
C GLY A 74 14.94 -7.16 -4.73
N ASP A 75 15.60 -8.31 -4.84
CA ASP A 75 16.71 -8.71 -3.96
C ASP A 75 17.93 -7.78 -4.13
N ARG A 76 18.11 -7.21 -5.32
CA ARG A 76 19.17 -6.21 -5.57
C ARG A 76 18.75 -4.78 -5.19
N GLY A 77 17.51 -4.58 -4.73
CA GLY A 77 17.00 -3.33 -4.21
C GLY A 77 16.61 -2.30 -5.25
N PHE A 78 16.72 -1.02 -4.92
CA PHE A 78 16.30 0.11 -5.75
C PHE A 78 17.47 1.02 -6.10
N ARG A 79 17.71 1.22 -7.40
CA ARG A 79 18.76 2.12 -7.92
C ARG A 79 18.23 3.54 -7.99
N GLY A 80 18.50 4.33 -6.94
CA GLY A 80 18.00 5.69 -6.81
C GLY A 80 17.61 6.03 -5.36
N LEU A 81 16.66 6.96 -5.21
CA LEU A 81 16.15 7.44 -3.92
C LEU A 81 14.87 6.72 -3.53
N VAL A 82 14.86 6.07 -2.38
CA VAL A 82 13.60 5.65 -1.72
C VAL A 82 13.22 6.69 -0.68
N ILE A 83 12.03 7.25 -0.81
CA ILE A 83 11.44 8.25 0.08
C ILE A 83 10.38 7.55 0.92
N ARG A 84 10.68 7.18 2.15
CA ARG A 84 9.68 6.64 3.08
C ARG A 84 8.85 7.79 3.61
N ASN A 85 7.63 7.90 3.13
CA ASN A 85 6.74 8.98 3.55
C ASN A 85 6.28 8.79 4.99
N ALA A 86 6.79 9.63 5.90
CA ALA A 86 6.43 9.70 7.31
C ALA A 86 5.65 10.97 7.66
N ALA A 87 5.21 11.76 6.67
CA ALA A 87 4.37 12.94 6.87
C ALA A 87 3.00 12.53 7.43
N HIS A 88 2.66 12.99 8.63
CA HIS A 88 1.50 12.48 9.36
C HIS A 88 0.71 13.54 10.15
N HIS A 89 0.94 14.84 9.89
CA HIS A 89 0.14 15.88 10.53
C HIS A 89 -1.32 15.74 10.15
N GLU A 90 -2.20 15.97 11.12
CA GLU A 90 -3.65 15.87 10.94
C GLU A 90 -4.38 17.05 11.60
N ARG A 91 -5.53 17.39 11.04
CA ARG A 91 -6.42 18.43 11.59
C ARG A 91 -7.86 17.96 11.47
N TRP A 92 -8.53 17.88 12.60
CA TRP A 92 -9.93 17.49 12.73
C TRP A 92 -10.81 18.71 12.85
N GLY A 93 -11.79 18.86 11.95
CA GLY A 93 -12.85 19.87 12.03
C GLY A 93 -14.05 19.36 12.83
N ASP A 94 -14.83 20.28 13.38
CA ASP A 94 -16.06 19.98 14.09
C ASP A 94 -17.22 19.59 13.14
N ASP A 95 -17.00 19.73 11.84
CA ASP A 95 -17.93 19.41 10.75
C ASP A 95 -17.69 18.00 10.13
N GLY A 96 -16.84 17.19 10.76
CA GLY A 96 -16.48 15.85 10.26
C GLY A 96 -15.37 15.85 9.20
N LYS A 97 -14.78 16.99 8.88
CA LYS A 97 -13.65 17.05 7.98
C LYS A 97 -12.36 16.67 8.69
N LEU A 98 -11.62 15.76 8.06
CA LEU A 98 -10.27 15.38 8.47
C LEU A 98 -9.31 15.74 7.34
N TRP A 99 -8.47 16.76 7.54
CA TRP A 99 -7.30 17.00 6.71
C TRP A 99 -6.11 16.24 7.30
N VAL A 100 -5.39 15.47 6.48
CA VAL A 100 -4.27 14.64 6.95
C VAL A 100 -3.22 14.44 5.88
N GLU A 101 -1.94 14.47 6.26
CA GLU A 101 -0.82 14.22 5.36
C GLU A 101 -0.75 12.75 4.93
N SER A 102 -0.23 12.51 3.73
CA SER A 102 -0.34 11.23 3.03
C SER A 102 0.47 10.07 3.62
N GLY A 103 1.41 10.34 4.52
CA GLY A 103 2.18 9.32 5.25
C GLY A 103 1.49 8.81 6.51
N ALA A 104 0.43 9.47 7.00
CA ALA A 104 -0.34 9.02 8.16
C ALA A 104 -0.88 7.60 7.98
N VAL A 105 -0.86 6.80 9.04
CA VAL A 105 -1.30 5.41 9.01
C VAL A 105 -2.81 5.33 9.19
N ILE A 106 -3.52 4.71 8.25
CA ILE A 106 -4.99 4.61 8.25
C ILE A 106 -5.51 4.00 9.55
N ARG A 107 -4.83 2.97 10.11
CA ARG A 107 -5.24 2.33 11.37
C ARG A 107 -5.37 3.32 12.52
N ASP A 108 -4.43 4.27 12.62
CA ASP A 108 -4.40 5.22 13.73
C ASP A 108 -5.55 6.25 13.58
N LEU A 109 -5.83 6.66 12.35
CA LEU A 109 -6.98 7.52 12.02
C LEU A 109 -8.33 6.84 12.28
N ILE A 110 -8.46 5.52 12.01
CA ILE A 110 -9.67 4.74 12.30
C ILE A 110 -9.98 4.79 13.80
N ALA A 111 -8.99 4.56 14.65
CA ALA A 111 -9.18 4.58 16.10
C ALA A 111 -9.62 5.97 16.59
N GLU A 112 -8.97 7.03 16.09
CA GLU A 112 -9.28 8.40 16.47
C GLU A 112 -10.66 8.85 15.93
N SER A 113 -11.03 8.50 14.68
CA SER A 113 -12.33 8.83 14.12
C SER A 113 -13.47 8.17 14.92
N ALA A 114 -13.30 6.90 15.30
CA ALA A 114 -14.27 6.20 16.14
C ALA A 114 -14.40 6.83 17.52
N HIS A 115 -13.30 7.25 18.14
CA HIS A 115 -13.31 7.96 19.42
C HIS A 115 -14.06 9.29 19.33
N ARG A 116 -13.92 10.01 18.22
CA ARG A 116 -14.60 11.31 17.97
C ARG A 116 -16.05 11.17 17.51
N GLY A 117 -16.51 9.96 17.20
CA GLY A 117 -17.86 9.72 16.65
C GLY A 117 -17.99 10.13 15.18
N TRP A 118 -16.89 10.08 14.40
CA TRP A 118 -16.86 10.34 12.96
C TRP A 118 -16.72 9.05 12.18
N SER A 119 -17.81 8.59 11.55
CA SER A 119 -17.94 7.32 10.82
C SER A 119 -17.49 7.44 9.37
N GLY A 120 -16.98 6.34 8.83
CA GLY A 120 -16.60 6.14 7.42
C GLY A 120 -15.25 5.45 7.24
N LEU A 121 -14.34 5.52 8.25
CA LEU A 121 -13.04 4.85 8.18
C LEU A 121 -13.02 3.47 8.85
N GLU A 122 -13.94 3.16 9.75
CA GLU A 122 -13.99 1.91 10.54
C GLU A 122 -14.04 0.64 9.70
N HIS A 123 -14.50 0.75 8.44
CA HIS A 123 -14.58 -0.38 7.52
C HIS A 123 -13.22 -0.95 7.13
N PHE A 124 -12.16 -0.13 7.15
CA PHE A 124 -10.82 -0.47 6.65
C PHE A 124 -9.89 -1.04 7.73
N VAL A 125 -10.42 -1.30 8.93
CA VAL A 125 -9.63 -1.85 10.05
C VAL A 125 -8.92 -3.15 9.66
N GLY A 126 -7.64 -3.26 10.06
CA GLY A 126 -6.81 -4.43 9.77
C GLY A 126 -6.22 -4.48 8.36
N ILE A 127 -6.42 -3.43 7.54
CA ILE A 127 -5.72 -3.29 6.25
C ILE A 127 -4.52 -2.34 6.46
N PRO A 128 -3.29 -2.82 6.25
CA PRO A 128 -2.11 -1.97 6.41
C PRO A 128 -2.01 -0.98 5.26
N SER A 129 -2.19 0.31 5.54
CA SER A 129 -2.04 1.36 4.54
C SER A 129 -1.66 2.68 5.19
N THR A 130 -0.95 3.54 4.45
CA THR A 130 -0.90 4.98 4.68
C THR A 130 -2.05 5.64 3.93
N VAL A 131 -2.36 6.90 4.27
CA VAL A 131 -3.36 7.71 3.57
C VAL A 131 -3.05 7.79 2.06
N GLY A 132 -1.80 8.10 1.70
CA GLY A 132 -1.39 8.14 0.29
C GLY A 132 -1.55 6.79 -0.42
N GLY A 133 -1.19 5.69 0.24
CA GLY A 133 -1.40 4.34 -0.28
C GLY A 133 -2.87 3.96 -0.42
N ALA A 134 -3.71 4.42 0.52
CA ALA A 134 -5.15 4.20 0.47
C ALA A 134 -5.81 4.92 -0.72
N ILE A 135 -5.39 6.16 -0.98
CA ILE A 135 -5.88 6.90 -2.16
C ILE A 135 -5.33 6.29 -3.45
N TRP A 136 -4.04 5.94 -3.48
CA TRP A 136 -3.40 5.35 -4.66
C TRP A 136 -4.10 4.08 -5.13
N GLN A 137 -4.49 3.19 -4.20
CA GLN A 137 -5.14 1.90 -4.48
C GLN A 137 -6.67 1.97 -4.47
N ASN A 138 -7.29 3.12 -4.15
CA ASN A 138 -8.72 3.19 -3.80
C ASN A 138 -9.08 2.11 -2.76
N LEU A 139 -8.45 2.21 -1.58
CA LEU A 139 -8.57 1.23 -0.50
C LEU A 139 -10.02 0.81 -0.28
N HIS A 140 -10.27 -0.49 -0.20
CA HIS A 140 -11.63 -1.00 -0.08
C HIS A 140 -11.73 -2.24 0.81
N PHE A 141 -12.93 -2.49 1.29
CA PHE A 141 -13.30 -3.68 2.03
C PHE A 141 -14.79 -4.00 1.87
N LEU A 142 -15.18 -5.19 2.30
CA LEU A 142 -16.59 -5.59 2.30
C LEU A 142 -17.40 -4.71 3.26
N SER A 143 -18.66 -4.43 2.91
CA SER A 143 -19.62 -3.77 3.80
C SER A 143 -19.75 -4.53 5.13
N PRO A 144 -20.30 -3.88 6.19
CA PRO A 144 -20.43 -4.52 7.49
C PRO A 144 -21.22 -5.83 7.45
N ALA A 145 -20.96 -6.70 8.43
CA ALA A 145 -21.77 -7.86 8.69
C ALA A 145 -23.21 -7.44 9.09
N PRO A 146 -24.22 -8.33 8.93
CA PRO A 146 -24.09 -9.69 8.40
C PRO A 146 -24.09 -9.76 6.86
N GLU A 147 -24.61 -8.74 6.17
CA GLU A 147 -24.93 -8.80 4.74
C GLU A 147 -23.69 -8.92 3.88
N ARG A 148 -22.69 -8.06 4.10
CA ARG A 148 -21.43 -7.97 3.31
C ARG A 148 -21.66 -7.99 1.80
N GLU A 149 -22.74 -7.29 1.35
CA GLU A 149 -23.26 -7.38 -0.02
C GLU A 149 -22.51 -6.51 -1.01
N ARG A 150 -21.89 -5.43 -0.52
CA ARG A 150 -21.13 -4.51 -1.39
C ARG A 150 -19.70 -4.32 -0.92
N THR A 151 -18.89 -3.74 -1.80
CA THR A 151 -17.58 -3.19 -1.46
C THR A 151 -17.74 -1.74 -1.01
N VAL A 152 -17.13 -1.38 0.12
CA VAL A 152 -16.97 0.00 0.60
C VAL A 152 -15.60 0.49 0.19
N PHE A 153 -15.52 1.67 -0.42
CA PHE A 153 -14.29 2.28 -0.90
C PHE A 153 -13.92 3.51 -0.10
N ILE A 154 -12.62 3.79 0.03
CA ILE A 154 -12.12 5.01 0.67
C ILE A 154 -12.57 6.28 -0.08
N SER A 155 -12.84 6.15 -1.39
CA SER A 155 -13.43 7.21 -2.20
C SER A 155 -14.80 7.67 -1.73
N GLU A 156 -15.55 6.87 -0.96
CA GLU A 156 -16.87 7.24 -0.43
C GLU A 156 -16.79 8.34 0.64
N VAL A 157 -15.64 8.47 1.30
CA VAL A 157 -15.37 9.52 2.29
C VAL A 157 -14.33 10.55 1.81
N PHE A 158 -13.83 10.41 0.59
CA PHE A 158 -12.87 11.34 0.01
C PHE A 158 -13.56 12.65 -0.42
N GLU A 159 -13.00 13.79 0.00
CA GLU A 159 -13.44 15.12 -0.45
C GLU A 159 -12.47 15.70 -1.48
N SER A 160 -11.18 15.76 -1.13
CA SER A 160 -10.13 16.30 -1.98
C SER A 160 -8.75 15.82 -1.55
N CYS A 161 -7.74 16.02 -2.40
CA CYS A 161 -6.35 15.87 -2.00
C CYS A 161 -5.46 16.99 -2.54
N GLU A 162 -4.43 17.31 -1.76
CA GLU A 162 -3.32 18.15 -2.21
C GLU A 162 -2.30 17.24 -2.91
N ILE A 163 -1.89 17.62 -4.10
CA ILE A 163 -0.91 16.88 -4.89
C ILE A 163 0.27 17.76 -5.28
N LEU A 164 1.42 17.12 -5.50
CA LEU A 164 2.52 17.65 -6.28
C LEU A 164 2.39 17.05 -7.68
N SER A 165 2.01 17.86 -8.66
CA SER A 165 1.83 17.38 -10.03
C SER A 165 3.15 16.91 -10.67
N ALA A 166 3.05 16.23 -11.82
CA ALA A 166 4.22 15.81 -12.61
C ALA A 166 5.13 17.01 -12.96
N GLU A 167 4.52 18.19 -13.20
CA GLU A 167 5.20 19.45 -13.51
C GLU A 167 5.79 20.15 -12.26
N GLY A 168 5.64 19.59 -11.07
CA GLY A 168 6.16 20.16 -9.83
C GLY A 168 5.27 21.24 -9.19
N ILE A 169 3.99 21.34 -9.60
CA ILE A 169 3.06 22.36 -9.11
C ILE A 169 2.17 21.72 -8.04
N ARG A 170 2.07 22.35 -6.86
CA ARG A 170 1.10 21.97 -5.83
C ARG A 170 -0.28 22.48 -6.19
N ARG A 171 -1.28 21.63 -6.05
CA ARG A 171 -2.68 21.98 -6.25
C ARG A 171 -3.61 21.04 -5.50
N THR A 172 -4.81 21.51 -5.18
CA THR A 172 -5.89 20.68 -4.64
C THR A 172 -6.75 20.15 -5.76
N VAL A 173 -7.10 18.86 -5.73
CA VAL A 173 -7.92 18.18 -6.73
C VAL A 173 -9.02 17.36 -6.06
N GLY A 174 -10.16 17.21 -6.74
CA GLY A 174 -11.30 16.43 -6.29
C GLY A 174 -11.39 15.04 -6.95
N SER A 175 -12.51 14.35 -6.71
CA SER A 175 -12.76 12.99 -7.20
C SER A 175 -12.69 12.86 -8.72
N ASP A 176 -13.17 13.86 -9.47
CA ASP A 176 -13.12 13.85 -10.94
C ASP A 176 -11.71 13.77 -11.49
N TYR A 177 -10.74 14.40 -10.78
CA TYR A 177 -9.33 14.31 -11.15
C TYR A 177 -8.73 12.97 -10.78
N VAL A 178 -9.01 12.48 -9.56
CA VAL A 178 -8.46 11.22 -9.05
C VAL A 178 -8.96 10.03 -9.86
N ASN A 179 -10.16 10.08 -10.40
CA ASN A 179 -10.77 9.07 -11.27
C ASN A 179 -10.68 7.67 -10.65
N PHE A 180 -11.31 7.52 -9.49
CA PHE A 180 -11.30 6.28 -8.71
C PHE A 180 -11.90 5.09 -9.46
N GLY A 181 -11.12 4.02 -9.61
CA GLY A 181 -11.53 2.72 -10.10
C GLY A 181 -11.39 1.63 -9.04
N TYR A 182 -11.62 0.37 -9.42
CA TYR A 182 -11.32 -0.79 -8.58
C TYR A 182 -9.81 -1.06 -8.63
N ASP A 183 -9.11 -0.95 -7.50
CA ASP A 183 -7.65 -1.06 -7.40
C ASP A 183 -6.89 -0.09 -8.32
N ASP A 184 -7.50 1.02 -8.70
CA ASP A 184 -6.92 1.96 -9.66
C ASP A 184 -7.32 3.42 -9.39
N THR A 185 -6.39 4.33 -9.70
CA THR A 185 -6.60 5.79 -9.71
C THR A 185 -5.69 6.43 -10.75
N VAL A 186 -5.89 7.72 -11.01
CA VAL A 186 -5.01 8.50 -11.91
C VAL A 186 -3.52 8.41 -11.49
N PHE A 187 -3.24 8.18 -10.23
CA PHE A 187 -1.87 8.09 -9.69
C PHE A 187 -1.09 6.85 -10.16
N HIS A 188 -1.77 5.82 -10.68
CA HIS A 188 -1.11 4.70 -11.36
C HIS A 188 -0.57 5.08 -12.74
N HIS A 189 -1.13 6.14 -13.35
CA HIS A 189 -0.91 6.52 -14.74
C HIS A 189 -0.18 7.86 -14.88
N ARG A 190 0.02 8.60 -13.77
CA ARG A 190 0.68 9.90 -13.73
C ARG A 190 1.73 9.94 -12.62
N ALA A 191 2.77 10.75 -12.83
CA ALA A 191 3.81 10.95 -11.83
C ALA A 191 3.44 11.98 -10.74
N ASP A 192 2.16 12.17 -10.49
CA ASP A 192 1.66 13.03 -9.41
C ASP A 192 1.85 12.35 -8.05
N ILE A 193 2.14 13.13 -7.02
CA ILE A 193 2.37 12.64 -5.65
C ILE A 193 1.29 13.21 -4.73
N VAL A 194 0.58 12.36 -4.02
CA VAL A 194 -0.38 12.79 -2.99
C VAL A 194 0.40 13.30 -1.78
N LEU A 195 0.16 14.55 -1.39
CA LEU A 195 0.79 15.21 -0.25
C LEU A 195 -0.09 15.15 1.01
N ALA A 196 -1.37 15.46 0.86
CA ALA A 196 -2.36 15.43 1.92
C ALA A 196 -3.74 15.10 1.36
N VAL A 197 -4.66 14.66 2.21
CA VAL A 197 -6.04 14.29 1.85
C VAL A 197 -7.01 14.95 2.81
N THR A 198 -8.14 15.41 2.30
CA THR A 198 -9.29 15.80 3.12
C THR A 198 -10.36 14.74 2.97
N PHE A 199 -10.75 14.14 4.09
CA PHE A 199 -11.90 13.24 4.19
C PHE A 199 -13.11 14.00 4.74
N ALA A 200 -14.31 13.66 4.26
CA ALA A 200 -15.59 14.12 4.79
C ALA A 200 -16.28 12.93 5.47
N LEU A 201 -16.19 12.89 6.78
CA LEU A 201 -16.74 11.82 7.63
C LEU A 201 -18.15 12.19 8.10
N ALA A 202 -19.00 11.19 8.32
CA ALA A 202 -20.36 11.39 8.81
C ALA A 202 -20.44 11.22 10.34
N PRO A 203 -21.36 11.88 11.03
CA PRO A 203 -21.63 11.58 12.43
C PRO A 203 -22.01 10.09 12.61
N GLY A 204 -21.41 9.42 13.60
CA GLY A 204 -21.64 8.01 13.89
C GLY A 204 -21.69 7.70 15.38
N ASP A 205 -22.30 6.57 15.75
CA ASP A 205 -22.25 6.03 17.11
C ASP A 205 -20.95 5.26 17.30
N PRO A 206 -20.05 5.69 18.20
CA PRO A 206 -18.80 4.98 18.49
C PRO A 206 -19.00 3.48 18.81
N ASN A 207 -20.07 3.10 19.50
CA ASN A 207 -20.34 1.70 19.83
C ASN A 207 -20.65 0.86 18.58
N VAL A 208 -21.35 1.44 17.61
CA VAL A 208 -21.62 0.79 16.32
C VAL A 208 -20.31 0.66 15.52
N MET A 209 -19.51 1.73 15.46
CA MET A 209 -18.22 1.72 14.75
C MET A 209 -17.26 0.69 15.35
N TYR A 210 -17.09 0.63 16.67
CA TYR A 210 -16.26 -0.39 17.33
C TYR A 210 -16.77 -1.80 17.06
N ARG A 211 -18.08 -2.02 16.99
CA ARG A 211 -18.65 -3.33 16.61
C ARG A 211 -18.26 -3.70 15.19
N VAL A 212 -18.40 -2.80 14.22
CA VAL A 212 -17.96 -3.01 12.82
C VAL A 212 -16.47 -3.35 12.76
N MET A 213 -15.63 -2.62 13.50
CA MET A 213 -14.20 -2.90 13.57
C MET A 213 -13.92 -4.32 14.11
N GLN A 214 -14.56 -4.73 15.20
CA GLN A 214 -14.38 -6.05 15.80
C GLN A 214 -14.82 -7.16 14.85
N GLU A 215 -15.98 -7.01 14.21
CA GLU A 215 -16.52 -7.98 13.25
C GLU A 215 -15.60 -8.11 12.01
N ASN A 216 -15.09 -7.00 11.50
CA ASN A 216 -14.16 -7.00 10.37
C ASN A 216 -12.82 -7.65 10.74
N LEU A 217 -12.26 -7.35 11.92
CA LEU A 217 -11.04 -7.99 12.40
C LEU A 217 -11.23 -9.50 12.59
N SER A 218 -12.36 -9.92 13.20
CA SER A 218 -12.68 -11.34 13.39
C SER A 218 -12.83 -12.06 12.05
N TRP A 219 -13.53 -11.44 11.09
CA TRP A 219 -13.73 -12.00 9.75
C TRP A 219 -12.40 -12.16 9.01
N ARG A 220 -11.52 -11.14 9.10
CA ARG A 220 -10.16 -11.17 8.51
C ARG A 220 -9.30 -12.23 9.17
N GLY A 221 -9.26 -12.26 10.50
CA GLY A 221 -8.47 -13.23 11.26
C GLY A 221 -8.82 -14.68 10.99
N ALA A 222 -10.08 -14.96 10.64
CA ALA A 222 -10.51 -16.29 10.25
C ALA A 222 -10.10 -16.68 8.80
N ARG A 223 -9.74 -15.72 7.94
CA ARG A 223 -9.55 -15.92 6.50
C ARG A 223 -8.19 -15.50 5.96
N HIS A 224 -7.45 -14.66 6.68
CA HIS A 224 -6.15 -14.15 6.25
C HIS A 224 -5.08 -14.51 7.27
N PRO A 225 -3.86 -14.84 6.85
CA PRO A 225 -2.74 -15.00 7.77
C PRO A 225 -2.43 -13.66 8.46
N TRP A 226 -2.16 -13.70 9.77
CA TRP A 226 -1.74 -12.53 10.54
C TRP A 226 -0.36 -12.07 10.09
N LEU A 227 -0.21 -10.79 9.74
CA LEU A 227 1.05 -10.22 9.21
C LEU A 227 2.23 -10.33 10.18
N GLU A 228 1.97 -10.24 11.48
CA GLU A 228 3.01 -10.35 12.52
C GLU A 228 3.67 -11.72 12.53
N LEU A 229 2.92 -12.77 12.19
CA LEU A 229 3.39 -14.16 12.17
C LEU A 229 3.74 -14.63 10.76
N ASN A 230 3.13 -14.03 9.75
CA ASN A 230 3.21 -14.43 8.36
C ASN A 230 3.38 -13.21 7.46
N PRO A 231 4.58 -12.60 7.40
CA PRO A 231 4.84 -11.46 6.55
C PRO A 231 4.42 -11.73 5.10
N SER A 232 3.67 -10.80 4.49
CA SER A 232 3.13 -10.93 3.13
C SER A 232 2.84 -9.56 2.54
N ALA A 233 2.51 -9.50 1.25
CA ALA A 233 2.02 -8.30 0.56
C ALA A 233 0.49 -8.34 0.33
N GLY A 234 -0.26 -9.12 1.11
CA GLY A 234 -1.69 -9.32 0.88
C GLY A 234 -1.96 -10.23 -0.33
N SER A 235 -3.06 -9.96 -1.05
CA SER A 235 -3.42 -10.71 -2.26
C SER A 235 -2.37 -10.51 -3.36
N ILE A 236 -1.93 -11.60 -3.95
CA ILE A 236 -0.91 -11.57 -5.03
C ILE A 236 -1.55 -11.27 -6.39
N PHE A 237 -2.75 -11.79 -6.65
CA PHE A 237 -3.40 -11.69 -7.95
C PHE A 237 -4.73 -10.94 -7.83
N LYS A 238 -5.04 -10.17 -8.86
CA LYS A 238 -6.33 -9.50 -9.04
C LYS A 238 -7.48 -10.50 -9.05
N LYS A 239 -8.66 -10.02 -8.68
CA LYS A 239 -9.90 -10.80 -8.80
C LYS A 239 -10.26 -10.93 -10.28
N LEU A 240 -10.58 -12.16 -10.72
CA LEU A 240 -11.14 -12.41 -12.03
C LEU A 240 -12.68 -12.23 -12.00
N GLU A 241 -13.27 -11.95 -13.15
CA GLU A 241 -14.72 -11.86 -13.28
C GLU A 241 -15.38 -13.20 -12.91
N GLY A 242 -16.30 -13.15 -11.96
CA GLY A 242 -17.07 -14.32 -11.50
C GLY A 242 -16.29 -15.29 -10.58
N VAL A 243 -14.97 -15.21 -10.47
CA VAL A 243 -14.18 -16.14 -9.64
C VAL A 243 -12.98 -15.45 -8.97
N GLY A 244 -12.74 -15.73 -7.70
CA GLY A 244 -11.55 -15.24 -7.00
C GLY A 244 -10.30 -16.04 -7.36
N ALA A 245 -9.16 -15.36 -7.57
CA ALA A 245 -7.88 -16.01 -7.87
C ALA A 245 -7.49 -17.07 -6.82
N GLY A 246 -7.73 -16.82 -5.54
CA GLY A 246 -7.46 -17.78 -4.47
C GLY A 246 -8.24 -19.08 -4.61
N ARG A 247 -9.49 -19.03 -5.12
CA ARG A 247 -10.27 -20.24 -5.38
C ARG A 247 -9.66 -21.11 -6.50
N LEU A 248 -9.17 -20.48 -7.56
CA LEU A 248 -8.52 -21.21 -8.67
C LEU A 248 -7.22 -21.86 -8.20
N ILE A 249 -6.41 -21.16 -7.41
CA ILE A 249 -5.15 -21.67 -6.88
C ILE A 249 -5.41 -22.81 -5.87
N ASP A 250 -6.45 -22.70 -5.05
CA ASP A 250 -6.87 -23.75 -4.12
C ASP A 250 -7.38 -24.99 -4.85
N GLN A 251 -8.17 -24.81 -5.91
CA GLN A 251 -8.74 -25.90 -6.73
C GLN A 251 -7.68 -26.81 -7.36
N ILE A 252 -6.51 -26.25 -7.70
CA ILE A 252 -5.37 -27.02 -8.23
C ILE A 252 -4.40 -27.51 -7.14
N GLY A 253 -4.81 -27.40 -5.85
CA GLY A 253 -4.06 -27.95 -4.72
C GLY A 253 -2.77 -27.22 -4.38
N MET A 254 -2.65 -25.91 -4.64
CA MET A 254 -1.40 -25.17 -4.39
C MET A 254 -1.29 -24.56 -3.00
N LYS A 255 -2.29 -24.65 -2.11
CA LYS A 255 -2.09 -24.26 -0.71
C LYS A 255 -0.92 -24.99 -0.09
N GLY A 256 -0.02 -24.26 0.59
CA GLY A 256 1.20 -24.81 1.17
C GLY A 256 2.34 -25.08 0.17
N PHE A 257 2.13 -24.91 -1.14
CA PHE A 257 3.21 -25.04 -2.12
C PHE A 257 4.28 -23.99 -1.86
N ARG A 258 5.55 -24.40 -1.93
CA ARG A 258 6.68 -23.62 -1.42
C ARG A 258 7.85 -23.64 -2.40
N ILE A 259 8.53 -22.51 -2.53
CA ILE A 259 9.83 -22.36 -3.21
C ILE A 259 10.73 -21.60 -2.24
N GLY A 260 11.82 -22.23 -1.79
CA GLY A 260 12.64 -21.66 -0.71
C GLY A 260 11.80 -21.37 0.54
N ASP A 261 11.83 -20.13 1.04
CA ASP A 261 11.02 -19.66 2.16
C ASP A 261 9.77 -18.87 1.73
N ALA A 262 9.48 -18.76 0.44
CA ALA A 262 8.20 -18.26 -0.07
C ALA A 262 7.17 -19.38 -0.14
N GLN A 263 5.99 -19.21 0.46
CA GLN A 263 4.95 -20.23 0.51
C GLN A 263 3.57 -19.64 0.21
N ILE A 264 2.77 -20.34 -0.62
CA ILE A 264 1.33 -20.07 -0.71
C ILE A 264 0.69 -20.43 0.62
N SER A 265 0.01 -19.48 1.24
CA SER A 265 -0.58 -19.65 2.57
C SER A 265 -1.55 -20.84 2.60
N HIS A 266 -1.51 -21.61 3.69
CA HIS A 266 -2.50 -22.65 3.97
C HIS A 266 -3.90 -22.10 4.27
N ILE A 267 -3.97 -20.83 4.74
CA ILE A 267 -5.23 -20.17 5.09
C ILE A 267 -5.87 -19.56 3.83
N HIS A 268 -5.11 -18.79 3.04
CA HIS A 268 -5.62 -18.06 1.88
C HIS A 268 -4.73 -18.27 0.66
N ALA A 269 -5.22 -18.98 -0.36
CA ALA A 269 -4.40 -19.39 -1.50
C ALA A 269 -3.93 -18.23 -2.41
N ASN A 270 -4.53 -17.04 -2.32
CA ASN A 270 -4.06 -15.84 -3.03
C ASN A 270 -3.02 -15.03 -2.22
N ILE A 271 -2.54 -15.56 -1.09
CA ILE A 271 -1.52 -14.89 -0.27
C ILE A 271 -0.26 -15.76 -0.26
N VAL A 272 0.87 -15.15 -0.59
CA VAL A 272 2.20 -15.71 -0.40
C VAL A 272 2.77 -15.16 0.90
N VAL A 273 3.26 -16.04 1.76
CA VAL A 273 3.89 -15.69 3.04
C VAL A 273 5.39 -15.93 2.99
N ASN A 274 6.13 -15.09 3.72
CA ASN A 274 7.54 -15.24 3.96
C ASN A 274 7.74 -16.05 5.26
N LEU A 275 8.35 -17.22 5.18
CA LEU A 275 8.61 -18.10 6.33
C LEU A 275 9.86 -17.69 7.14
N GLY A 276 10.48 -16.55 6.80
CA GLY A 276 11.59 -15.94 7.54
C GLY A 276 12.70 -15.40 6.64
N HIS A 277 13.09 -16.12 5.61
CA HIS A 277 14.22 -15.75 4.74
C HIS A 277 13.87 -15.79 3.24
N ALA A 278 12.58 -15.65 2.88
CA ALA A 278 12.17 -15.62 1.49
C ALA A 278 12.85 -14.48 0.73
N THR A 279 13.26 -14.79 -0.50
CA THR A 279 13.81 -13.84 -1.46
C THR A 279 12.75 -13.36 -2.44
N ALA A 280 12.95 -12.19 -3.04
CA ALA A 280 12.06 -11.68 -4.07
C ALA A 280 12.06 -12.61 -5.31
N ARG A 281 13.19 -13.23 -5.61
CA ARG A 281 13.30 -14.22 -6.67
C ARG A 281 12.40 -15.43 -6.40
N GLU A 282 12.41 -16.00 -5.19
CA GLU A 282 11.55 -17.13 -4.82
C GLU A 282 10.07 -16.79 -4.92
N VAL A 283 9.67 -15.60 -4.48
CA VAL A 283 8.28 -15.14 -4.61
C VAL A 283 7.88 -15.00 -6.08
N ARG A 284 8.72 -14.40 -6.92
CA ARG A 284 8.44 -14.29 -8.37
C ARG A 284 8.32 -15.65 -9.06
N GLU A 285 9.18 -16.59 -8.71
CA GLU A 285 9.13 -17.96 -9.24
C GLU A 285 7.85 -18.67 -8.79
N LEU A 286 7.42 -18.46 -7.54
CA LEU A 286 6.17 -19.00 -7.00
C LEU A 286 4.95 -18.40 -7.72
N ILE A 287 4.94 -17.08 -7.96
CA ILE A 287 3.92 -16.38 -8.76
C ILE A 287 3.83 -16.95 -10.16
N ALA A 288 4.97 -17.05 -10.88
CA ALA A 288 5.02 -17.59 -12.23
C ALA A 288 4.55 -19.06 -12.28
N THR A 289 4.88 -19.84 -11.25
CA THR A 289 4.42 -21.23 -11.14
C THR A 289 2.92 -21.33 -10.94
N ALA A 290 2.33 -20.47 -10.11
CA ALA A 290 0.88 -20.41 -9.90
C ALA A 290 0.15 -20.01 -11.20
N GLN A 291 0.64 -18.95 -11.87
CA GLN A 291 0.11 -18.50 -13.17
C GLN A 291 0.09 -19.63 -14.20
N ARG A 292 1.22 -20.30 -14.41
CA ARG A 292 1.35 -21.39 -15.36
C ARG A 292 0.40 -22.54 -15.02
N ARG A 293 0.40 -23.02 -13.78
CA ARG A 293 -0.43 -24.16 -13.39
C ARG A 293 -1.93 -23.87 -13.48
N VAL A 294 -2.37 -22.67 -13.10
CA VAL A 294 -3.79 -22.27 -13.25
C VAL A 294 -4.16 -22.18 -14.73
N GLN A 295 -3.30 -21.61 -15.55
CA GLN A 295 -3.52 -21.55 -17.00
C GLN A 295 -3.61 -22.94 -17.63
N GLU A 296 -2.67 -23.84 -17.32
CA GLU A 296 -2.63 -25.21 -17.86
C GLU A 296 -3.81 -26.07 -17.38
N SER A 297 -4.23 -25.92 -16.12
CA SER A 297 -5.27 -26.81 -15.55
C SER A 297 -6.69 -26.27 -15.71
N LEU A 298 -6.87 -24.95 -15.73
CA LEU A 298 -8.19 -24.32 -15.67
C LEU A 298 -8.45 -23.31 -16.79
N GLY A 299 -7.45 -22.97 -17.60
CA GLY A 299 -7.57 -22.01 -18.72
C GLY A 299 -7.70 -20.54 -18.28
N HIS A 300 -7.43 -20.21 -17.02
CA HIS A 300 -7.52 -18.84 -16.52
C HIS A 300 -6.14 -18.16 -16.43
N HIS A 301 -6.08 -16.89 -16.83
CA HIS A 301 -4.89 -16.06 -16.68
C HIS A 301 -4.94 -15.28 -15.35
N LEU A 302 -3.92 -15.44 -14.51
CA LEU A 302 -3.78 -14.69 -13.27
C LEU A 302 -2.90 -13.46 -13.49
N GLU A 303 -3.41 -12.26 -13.20
CA GLU A 303 -2.67 -11.02 -13.25
C GLU A 303 -2.23 -10.60 -11.85
N PRO A 304 -0.94 -10.28 -11.61
CA PRO A 304 -0.49 -9.77 -10.31
C PRO A 304 -1.17 -8.45 -9.95
N GLU A 305 -1.59 -8.33 -8.68
CA GLU A 305 -2.10 -7.10 -8.07
C GLU A 305 -0.97 -6.30 -7.43
N ILE A 306 0.02 -7.01 -6.87
CA ILE A 306 1.16 -6.37 -6.22
C ILE A 306 2.09 -5.72 -7.25
N SER A 307 2.71 -4.59 -6.86
CA SER A 307 3.71 -3.92 -7.68
C SER A 307 5.12 -4.50 -7.45
N PHE A 308 5.87 -4.67 -8.53
CA PHE A 308 7.28 -5.10 -8.48
C PHE A 308 8.19 -3.86 -8.54
N ILE A 309 9.03 -3.69 -7.53
CA ILE A 309 9.85 -2.48 -7.35
C ILE A 309 11.33 -2.83 -7.38
N GLY A 310 12.11 -2.06 -8.16
CA GLY A 310 13.57 -2.18 -8.23
C GLY A 310 14.08 -3.35 -9.06
N GLU A 311 15.26 -3.89 -8.70
CA GLU A 311 15.99 -4.92 -9.47
C GLU A 311 15.87 -6.30 -8.82
N PHE A 312 15.52 -7.29 -9.64
CA PHE A 312 15.28 -8.69 -9.21
C PHE A 312 16.41 -9.62 -9.58
#